data_a79eaaff746fda5631b86f5af9bafa1b
#
_entry.id   a79eaaff746fda5631b86f5af9bafa1b
#
_cell.length_a   1.000
_cell.length_b   1.000
_cell.length_c   1.000
_cell.angle_alpha   90.00
_cell.angle_beta   90.00
_cell.angle_gamma   90.00
#
_symmetry.space_group_name_H-M   'P 1'
#
loop_
_entity.id
_entity.type
_entity.pdbx_description
1 polymer ?
#
loop_
_entity_poly.entity_id
_entity_poly.type
_entity_poly.pdbx_seq_one_letter_code
_entity_poly.pdbx_strand_id
1 'polypeptide(L)'
;MRVLLADDDEFMRALLDLVLREAGHEVQAVADGVAVWEAFAAAPPPLVVLDWEMPGLDGLEVCRRIRAADPGRTTFVLVVTARDASEALATMLDAGADDYVSKPVSPEGLRTRLVIVERRMAQAAAQREAEAGLARARWLAGVGETTLALQHEINNPLAAMLGHAALIEHGLCEGADRDECVAAIVEQAKRIGTVVKRLSALREPKSVEYLEGAMMVDLSNDEGRGTS
;
A
#
# COMPACT_ATOMS: atom_id res chain seq x y z
N MET A 1 22.71 3.43 -0.35
CA MET A 1 21.47 3.51 -1.17
C MET A 1 21.71 4.27 -2.46
N ARG A 2 20.80 4.18 -3.44
CA ARG A 2 20.86 5.01 -4.65
C ARG A 2 20.40 6.44 -4.35
N VAL A 3 21.13 7.42 -4.88
CA VAL A 3 20.83 8.86 -4.75
C VAL A 3 20.88 9.49 -6.14
N LEU A 4 19.86 10.27 -6.46
CA LEU A 4 19.85 11.13 -7.63
C LEU A 4 20.19 12.56 -7.18
N LEU A 5 21.28 13.11 -7.69
CA LEU A 5 21.78 14.43 -7.36
C LEU A 5 21.63 15.36 -8.56
N ALA A 6 21.09 16.54 -8.33
CA ALA A 6 21.03 17.58 -9.36
C ALA A 6 21.49 18.94 -8.82
N ASP A 7 22.40 19.55 -9.50
CA ASP A 7 22.88 20.93 -9.28
C ASP A 7 23.47 21.41 -10.60
N ASP A 8 23.17 22.61 -11.07
CA ASP A 8 23.68 23.15 -12.33
C ASP A 8 25.13 23.65 -12.17
N ASP A 9 25.53 24.04 -10.96
CA ASP A 9 26.91 24.38 -10.65
C ASP A 9 27.80 23.13 -10.59
N GLU A 10 28.77 23.03 -11.49
CA GLU A 10 29.67 21.88 -11.60
C GLU A 10 30.49 21.66 -10.32
N PHE A 11 30.95 22.73 -9.66
CA PHE A 11 31.72 22.63 -8.45
C PHE A 11 30.87 22.12 -7.27
N MET A 12 29.67 22.67 -7.13
CA MET A 12 28.75 22.27 -6.08
C MET A 12 28.30 20.82 -6.31
N ARG A 13 27.96 20.47 -7.52
CA ARG A 13 27.59 19.09 -7.90
C ARG A 13 28.71 18.09 -7.58
N ALA A 14 29.96 18.43 -7.90
CA ALA A 14 31.11 17.58 -7.59
C ALA A 14 31.34 17.45 -6.07
N LEU A 15 31.17 18.53 -5.30
CA LEU A 15 31.30 18.52 -3.84
C LEU A 15 30.21 17.64 -3.21
N LEU A 16 28.96 17.80 -3.62
CA LEU A 16 27.82 17.01 -3.11
C LEU A 16 27.98 15.52 -3.49
N ASP A 17 28.39 15.22 -4.73
CA ASP A 17 28.65 13.85 -5.20
C ASP A 17 29.73 13.18 -4.33
N LEU A 18 30.85 13.89 -4.09
CA LEU A 18 31.93 13.37 -3.25
C LEU A 18 31.43 13.02 -1.83
N VAL A 19 30.74 13.94 -1.17
CA VAL A 19 30.25 13.74 0.19
C VAL A 19 29.25 12.59 0.27
N LEU A 20 28.36 12.47 -0.71
CA LEU A 20 27.38 11.40 -0.78
C LEU A 20 28.05 10.03 -1.01
N ARG A 21 29.07 9.96 -1.89
CA ARG A 21 29.83 8.70 -2.12
C ARG A 21 30.66 8.31 -0.92
N GLU A 22 31.30 9.26 -0.24
CA GLU A 22 32.02 9.00 1.01
C GLU A 22 31.11 8.49 2.13
N ALA A 23 29.83 8.89 2.11
CA ALA A 23 28.79 8.35 3.01
C ALA A 23 28.29 6.94 2.60
N GLY A 24 28.82 6.35 1.52
CA GLY A 24 28.50 5.00 1.08
C GLY A 24 27.26 4.91 0.16
N HIS A 25 26.90 6.01 -0.50
CA HIS A 25 25.79 6.03 -1.45
C HIS A 25 26.26 5.79 -2.90
N GLU A 26 25.39 5.24 -3.72
CA GLU A 26 25.54 5.16 -5.17
C GLU A 26 24.87 6.38 -5.79
N VAL A 27 25.66 7.30 -6.36
CA VAL A 27 25.17 8.60 -6.82
C VAL A 27 25.10 8.64 -8.33
N GLN A 28 23.94 9.00 -8.84
CA GLN A 28 23.73 9.45 -10.22
C GLN A 28 23.61 10.97 -10.18
N ALA A 29 24.60 11.68 -10.74
CA ALA A 29 24.62 13.13 -10.77
C ALA A 29 24.22 13.65 -12.16
N VAL A 30 23.35 14.66 -12.20
CA VAL A 30 22.87 15.33 -13.41
C VAL A 30 22.93 16.85 -13.25
N ALA A 31 22.84 17.60 -14.33
CA ALA A 31 23.10 19.04 -14.32
C ALA A 31 21.84 19.91 -14.44
N ASP A 32 20.66 19.34 -14.67
CA ASP A 32 19.44 20.08 -14.90
C ASP A 32 18.20 19.28 -14.50
N GLY A 33 17.07 20.00 -14.36
CA GLY A 33 15.84 19.41 -13.87
C GLY A 33 15.16 18.47 -14.87
N VAL A 34 15.42 18.57 -16.16
CA VAL A 34 14.87 17.66 -17.18
C VAL A 34 15.54 16.29 -17.04
N ALA A 35 16.87 16.28 -16.92
CA ALA A 35 17.64 15.06 -16.70
C ALA A 35 17.27 14.38 -15.37
N VAL A 36 16.95 15.17 -14.31
CA VAL A 36 16.40 14.60 -13.05
C VAL A 36 15.11 13.85 -13.33
N TRP A 37 14.17 14.50 -14.00
CA TRP A 37 12.87 13.90 -14.24
C TRP A 37 12.97 12.62 -15.09
N GLU A 38 13.79 12.63 -16.12
CA GLU A 38 14.04 11.44 -16.95
C GLU A 38 14.66 10.30 -16.15
N ALA A 39 15.67 10.59 -15.33
CA ALA A 39 16.31 9.60 -14.47
C ALA A 39 15.35 9.04 -13.40
N PHE A 40 14.56 9.91 -12.78
CA PHE A 40 13.55 9.53 -11.81
C PHE A 40 12.46 8.63 -12.42
N ALA A 41 11.94 9.01 -13.58
CA ALA A 41 10.90 8.25 -14.26
C ALA A 41 11.38 6.85 -14.68
N ALA A 42 12.66 6.71 -15.05
CA ALA A 42 13.25 5.43 -15.43
C ALA A 42 13.45 4.51 -14.22
N ALA A 43 13.94 5.04 -13.09
CA ALA A 43 14.24 4.24 -11.89
C ALA A 43 14.20 5.13 -10.62
N PRO A 44 13.03 5.30 -9.98
CA PRO A 44 12.89 6.13 -8.79
C PRO A 44 13.90 5.75 -7.69
N PRO A 45 14.76 6.68 -7.23
CA PRO A 45 15.68 6.41 -6.12
C PRO A 45 15.02 6.71 -4.77
N PRO A 46 15.51 6.17 -3.67
CA PRO A 46 15.00 6.48 -2.34
C PRO A 46 15.33 7.90 -1.87
N LEU A 47 16.39 8.53 -2.39
CA LEU A 47 16.78 9.90 -2.08
C LEU A 47 17.06 10.68 -3.35
N VAL A 48 16.49 11.88 -3.44
CA VAL A 48 16.78 12.89 -4.47
C VAL A 48 17.31 14.15 -3.77
N VAL A 49 18.46 14.64 -4.21
CA VAL A 49 19.07 15.90 -3.74
C VAL A 49 18.98 16.88 -4.92
N LEU A 50 18.24 17.96 -4.74
CA LEU A 50 17.93 18.92 -5.79
C LEU A 50 18.43 20.30 -5.45
N ASP A 51 19.18 20.93 -6.34
CA ASP A 51 19.25 22.39 -6.30
C ASP A 51 17.90 23.01 -6.62
N TRP A 52 17.58 24.10 -5.94
CA TRP A 52 16.37 24.85 -6.26
C TRP A 52 16.45 25.49 -7.64
N GLU A 53 17.53 26.21 -7.90
CA GLU A 53 17.69 27.04 -9.11
C GLU A 53 18.48 26.24 -10.17
N MET A 54 17.74 25.67 -11.12
CA MET A 54 18.32 24.94 -12.24
C MET A 54 17.70 25.39 -13.56
N PRO A 55 18.44 25.32 -14.67
CA PRO A 55 17.90 25.65 -15.98
C PRO A 55 16.83 24.64 -16.43
N GLY A 56 15.85 25.14 -17.19
CA GLY A 56 14.78 24.32 -17.73
C GLY A 56 13.66 24.05 -16.70
N LEU A 57 13.74 22.97 -15.97
CA LEU A 57 12.87 22.70 -14.85
C LEU A 57 13.56 23.09 -13.54
N ASP A 58 12.96 23.98 -12.75
CA ASP A 58 13.47 24.30 -11.43
C ASP A 58 13.26 23.13 -10.45
N GLY A 59 14.02 23.11 -9.34
CA GLY A 59 13.97 22.02 -8.38
C GLY A 59 12.61 21.84 -7.72
N LEU A 60 11.83 22.91 -7.56
CA LEU A 60 10.50 22.83 -6.97
C LEU A 60 9.49 22.21 -7.93
N GLU A 61 9.58 22.52 -9.21
CA GLU A 61 8.73 21.90 -10.22
C GLU A 61 9.05 20.40 -10.35
N VAL A 62 10.35 20.04 -10.31
CA VAL A 62 10.77 18.64 -10.25
C VAL A 62 10.19 17.95 -8.99
N CYS A 63 10.26 18.62 -7.84
CA CYS A 63 9.69 18.10 -6.60
C CYS A 63 8.20 17.83 -6.72
N ARG A 64 7.41 18.76 -7.27
CA ARG A 64 5.96 18.57 -7.51
C ARG A 64 5.69 17.37 -8.43
N ARG A 65 6.46 17.21 -9.50
CA ARG A 65 6.34 16.05 -10.41
C ARG A 65 6.68 14.72 -9.72
N ILE A 66 7.73 14.71 -8.92
CA ILE A 66 8.08 13.53 -8.10
C ILE A 66 6.89 13.18 -7.20
N ARG A 67 6.30 14.15 -6.50
CA ARG A 67 5.16 13.89 -5.61
C ARG A 67 3.91 13.41 -6.33
N ALA A 68 3.65 13.93 -7.51
CA ALA A 68 2.54 13.44 -8.35
C ALA A 68 2.74 12.00 -8.83
N ALA A 69 4.00 11.60 -9.09
CA ALA A 69 4.34 10.25 -9.51
C ALA A 69 4.56 9.27 -8.36
N ASP A 70 4.87 9.77 -7.15
CA ASP A 70 5.10 8.97 -5.93
C ASP A 70 4.16 9.40 -4.79
N PRO A 71 2.86 9.11 -4.88
CA PRO A 71 1.87 9.46 -3.83
C PRO A 71 2.18 8.79 -2.50
N GLY A 72 2.84 7.64 -2.50
CA GLY A 72 3.30 6.93 -1.30
C GLY A 72 4.48 7.57 -0.59
N ARG A 73 5.06 8.64 -1.15
CA ARG A 73 6.25 9.33 -0.61
C ARG A 73 7.39 8.37 -0.26
N THR A 74 7.69 7.45 -1.17
CA THR A 74 8.77 6.47 -0.98
C THR A 74 10.13 7.08 -1.26
N THR A 75 10.16 8.15 -2.08
CA THR A 75 11.35 8.97 -2.36
C THR A 75 11.43 10.16 -1.41
N PHE A 76 12.53 10.30 -0.70
CA PHE A 76 12.85 11.48 0.08
C PHE A 76 13.46 12.58 -0.82
N VAL A 77 12.94 13.81 -0.73
CA VAL A 77 13.45 14.95 -1.53
C VAL A 77 14.08 15.96 -0.60
N LEU A 78 15.39 16.14 -0.75
CA LEU A 78 16.23 17.13 -0.07
C LEU A 78 16.54 18.28 -1.04
N VAL A 79 16.06 19.48 -0.75
CA VAL A 79 16.34 20.67 -1.57
C VAL A 79 17.58 21.38 -1.05
N VAL A 80 18.47 21.76 -1.95
CA VAL A 80 19.64 22.62 -1.65
C VAL A 80 19.33 24.00 -2.21
N THR A 81 19.52 25.08 -1.44
CA THR A 81 19.13 26.41 -1.87
C THR A 81 20.06 27.51 -1.32
N ALA A 82 20.29 28.55 -2.13
CA ALA A 82 20.96 29.76 -1.71
C ALA A 82 19.99 30.80 -1.10
N ARG A 83 18.68 30.57 -1.20
CA ARG A 83 17.66 31.50 -0.69
C ARG A 83 17.58 31.47 0.83
N ASP A 84 17.14 32.57 1.41
CA ASP A 84 16.90 32.65 2.85
C ASP A 84 15.82 31.62 3.24
N ALA A 85 16.18 30.77 4.21
CA ALA A 85 15.37 29.67 4.64
C ALA A 85 13.98 30.08 5.16
N SER A 86 13.87 31.28 5.73
CA SER A 86 12.62 31.78 6.32
C SER A 86 11.54 32.09 5.28
N GLU A 87 11.95 32.61 4.11
CA GLU A 87 11.02 32.94 3.01
C GLU A 87 10.76 31.73 2.07
N ALA A 88 11.77 30.87 1.95
CA ALA A 88 11.74 29.74 1.04
C ALA A 88 11.02 28.51 1.62
N LEU A 89 10.99 28.36 2.95
CA LEU A 89 10.51 27.16 3.63
C LEU A 89 9.06 26.79 3.25
N ALA A 90 8.13 27.75 3.30
CA ALA A 90 6.75 27.50 2.96
C ALA A 90 6.59 26.99 1.51
N THR A 91 7.29 27.63 0.57
CA THR A 91 7.25 27.27 -0.86
C THR A 91 7.83 25.87 -1.12
N MET A 92 8.90 25.50 -0.40
CA MET A 92 9.51 24.17 -0.51
C MET A 92 8.59 23.08 0.06
N LEU A 93 7.98 23.34 1.21
CA LEU A 93 7.03 22.39 1.83
C LEU A 93 5.79 22.22 0.96
N ASP A 94 5.25 23.30 0.39
CA ASP A 94 4.11 23.26 -0.52
C ASP A 94 4.44 22.51 -1.83
N ALA A 95 5.68 22.61 -2.29
CA ALA A 95 6.16 21.80 -3.42
C ALA A 95 6.36 20.32 -3.05
N GLY A 96 6.36 19.99 -1.77
CA GLY A 96 6.46 18.64 -1.26
C GLY A 96 7.88 18.17 -0.92
N ALA A 97 8.84 19.10 -0.75
CA ALA A 97 10.16 18.76 -0.21
C ALA A 97 10.04 18.20 1.22
N ASP A 98 10.89 17.24 1.57
CA ASP A 98 10.89 16.64 2.91
C ASP A 98 11.85 17.36 3.85
N ASP A 99 12.93 17.94 3.30
CA ASP A 99 13.91 18.74 4.04
C ASP A 99 14.70 19.64 3.09
N TYR A 100 15.50 20.55 3.64
CA TYR A 100 16.36 21.43 2.86
C TYR A 100 17.70 21.68 3.51
N VAL A 101 18.66 22.13 2.72
CA VAL A 101 19.99 22.60 3.13
C VAL A 101 20.26 23.95 2.48
N SER A 102 20.65 24.95 3.29
CA SER A 102 21.04 26.27 2.76
C SER A 102 22.50 26.28 2.29
N LYS A 103 22.75 26.90 1.14
CA LYS A 103 24.10 27.23 0.67
C LYS A 103 24.68 28.42 1.49
N PRO A 104 25.96 28.42 1.84
CA PRO A 104 27.00 27.50 1.45
C PRO A 104 26.93 26.17 2.21
N VAL A 105 26.99 25.07 1.50
CA VAL A 105 26.93 23.72 2.07
C VAL A 105 28.32 23.30 2.54
N SER A 106 28.52 23.10 3.84
CA SER A 106 29.73 22.48 4.35
C SER A 106 29.65 20.94 4.28
N PRO A 107 30.75 20.23 3.98
CA PRO A 107 30.75 18.76 3.97
C PRO A 107 30.26 18.16 5.29
N GLU A 108 30.62 18.70 6.43
CA GLU A 108 30.18 18.23 7.75
C GLU A 108 28.69 18.49 7.98
N GLY A 109 28.18 19.67 7.56
CA GLY A 109 26.79 20.02 7.65
C GLY A 109 25.94 19.08 6.80
N LEU A 110 26.36 18.76 5.57
CA LEU A 110 25.70 17.82 4.70
C LEU A 110 25.70 16.40 5.30
N ARG A 111 26.83 15.89 5.79
CA ARG A 111 26.91 14.57 6.45
C ARG A 111 25.94 14.48 7.63
N THR A 112 25.91 15.51 8.48
CA THR A 112 24.97 15.56 9.61
C THR A 112 23.53 15.50 9.14
N ARG A 113 23.19 16.23 8.08
CA ARG A 113 21.84 16.22 7.51
C ARG A 113 21.49 14.86 6.90
N LEU A 114 22.43 14.22 6.21
CA LEU A 114 22.22 12.88 5.64
C LEU A 114 21.91 11.84 6.72
N VAL A 115 22.58 11.85 7.85
CA VAL A 115 22.26 10.95 8.97
C VAL A 115 20.83 11.16 9.46
N ILE A 116 20.37 12.40 9.54
CA ILE A 116 18.97 12.71 9.92
C ILE A 116 17.99 12.19 8.88
N VAL A 117 18.27 12.43 7.60
CA VAL A 117 17.45 11.98 6.46
C VAL A 117 17.34 10.45 6.46
N GLU A 118 18.46 9.74 6.55
CA GLU A 118 18.49 8.28 6.60
C GLU A 118 17.68 7.72 7.76
N ARG A 119 17.81 8.34 8.94
CA ARG A 119 17.01 7.93 10.11
C ARG A 119 15.52 8.15 9.90
N ARG A 120 15.11 9.28 9.32
CA ARG A 120 13.70 9.55 8.98
C ARG A 120 13.17 8.55 7.96
N MET A 121 13.94 8.26 6.92
CA MET A 121 13.57 7.26 5.91
C MET A 121 13.40 5.87 6.50
N ALA A 122 14.33 5.44 7.36
CA ALA A 122 14.26 4.15 8.04
C ALA A 122 13.03 4.07 8.97
N GLN A 123 12.71 5.14 9.70
CA GLN A 123 11.51 5.20 10.54
C GLN A 123 10.23 5.13 9.71
N ALA A 124 10.14 5.87 8.61
CA ALA A 124 8.98 5.85 7.73
C ALA A 124 8.79 4.48 7.07
N ALA A 125 9.87 3.80 6.68
CA ALA A 125 9.82 2.44 6.13
C ALA A 125 9.32 1.44 7.18
N ALA A 126 9.85 1.47 8.40
CA ALA A 126 9.43 0.61 9.50
C ALA A 126 7.96 0.83 9.89
N GLN A 127 7.49 2.07 9.87
CA GLN A 127 6.09 2.39 10.13
C GLN A 127 5.17 1.79 9.06
N ARG A 128 5.49 1.96 7.77
CA ARG A 128 4.69 1.38 6.67
C ARG A 128 4.64 -0.15 6.77
N GLU A 129 5.75 -0.79 7.10
CA GLU A 129 5.79 -2.25 7.27
C GLU A 129 4.90 -2.70 8.45
N ALA A 130 4.93 -1.98 9.57
CA ALA A 130 4.08 -2.25 10.73
C ALA A 130 2.59 -2.07 10.40
N GLU A 131 2.23 -1.00 9.67
CA GLU A 131 0.85 -0.74 9.22
C GLU A 131 0.36 -1.83 8.25
N ALA A 132 1.19 -2.24 7.29
CA ALA A 132 0.89 -3.34 6.38
C ALA A 132 0.74 -4.68 7.13
N GLY A 133 1.59 -4.95 8.12
CA GLY A 133 1.49 -6.11 9.00
C GLY A 133 0.19 -6.13 9.80
N LEU A 134 -0.20 -4.99 10.37
CA LEU A 134 -1.45 -4.85 11.12
C LEU A 134 -2.68 -5.02 10.20
N ALA A 135 -2.66 -4.44 9.02
CA ALA A 135 -3.73 -4.62 8.03
C ALA A 135 -3.89 -6.10 7.65
N ARG A 136 -2.78 -6.80 7.42
CA ARG A 136 -2.78 -8.24 7.13
C ARG A 136 -3.30 -9.08 8.30
N ALA A 137 -2.91 -8.74 9.52
CA ALA A 137 -3.39 -9.43 10.72
C ALA A 137 -4.90 -9.23 10.94
N ARG A 138 -5.41 -8.02 10.73
CA ARG A 138 -6.85 -7.72 10.79
C ARG A 138 -7.64 -8.48 9.74
N TRP A 139 -7.12 -8.55 8.52
CA TRP A 139 -7.74 -9.33 7.44
C TRP A 139 -7.83 -10.82 7.81
N LEU A 140 -6.73 -11.42 8.33
CA LEU A 140 -6.72 -12.81 8.76
C LEU A 140 -7.68 -13.08 9.92
N ALA A 141 -7.80 -12.15 10.87
CA ALA A 141 -8.77 -12.25 11.98
C ALA A 141 -10.22 -12.24 11.46
N GLY A 142 -10.54 -11.34 10.53
CA GLY A 142 -11.87 -11.28 9.89
C GLY A 142 -12.22 -12.56 9.11
N VAL A 143 -11.26 -13.15 8.42
CA VAL A 143 -11.43 -14.46 7.75
C VAL A 143 -11.68 -15.57 8.77
N GLY A 144 -11.00 -15.53 9.93
CA GLY A 144 -11.21 -16.51 11.01
C GLY A 144 -12.63 -16.50 11.58
N GLU A 145 -13.21 -15.32 11.85
CA GLU A 145 -14.59 -15.20 12.33
C GLU A 145 -15.61 -15.69 11.30
N THR A 146 -15.40 -15.36 10.02
CA THR A 146 -16.26 -15.83 8.93
C THR A 146 -16.22 -17.34 8.77
N THR A 147 -15.05 -17.95 9.00
CA THR A 147 -14.89 -19.41 8.91
C THR A 147 -15.67 -20.15 10.00
N LEU A 148 -15.70 -19.61 11.23
CA LEU A 148 -16.50 -20.19 12.35
C LEU A 148 -18.00 -20.10 12.04
N ALA A 149 -18.49 -18.98 11.55
CA ALA A 149 -19.91 -18.82 11.14
C ALA A 149 -20.30 -19.80 10.04
N LEU A 150 -19.46 -19.93 9.01
CA LEU A 150 -19.66 -20.88 7.91
C LEU A 150 -19.62 -22.33 8.38
N GLN A 151 -18.77 -22.67 9.34
CA GLN A 151 -18.71 -24.00 9.93
C GLN A 151 -20.03 -24.35 10.63
N HIS A 152 -20.66 -23.40 11.34
CA HIS A 152 -21.98 -23.59 11.91
C HIS A 152 -23.08 -23.68 10.86
N GLU A 153 -23.04 -22.88 9.81
CA GLU A 153 -24.01 -22.92 8.70
C GLU A 153 -23.96 -24.23 7.88
N ILE A 154 -22.85 -24.94 7.86
CA ILE A 154 -22.68 -26.23 7.21
C ILE A 154 -23.00 -27.38 8.18
N ASN A 155 -22.50 -27.33 9.42
CA ASN A 155 -22.65 -28.42 10.36
C ASN A 155 -24.11 -28.62 10.83
N ASN A 156 -24.88 -27.54 10.98
CA ASN A 156 -26.28 -27.64 11.39
C ASN A 156 -27.17 -28.41 10.39
N PRO A 157 -27.19 -28.07 9.09
CA PRO A 157 -27.96 -28.86 8.12
C PRO A 157 -27.40 -30.29 7.94
N LEU A 158 -26.08 -30.46 8.06
CA LEU A 158 -25.47 -31.80 7.98
C LEU A 158 -25.90 -32.67 9.16
N ALA A 159 -25.94 -32.16 10.39
CA ALA A 159 -26.44 -32.89 11.55
C ALA A 159 -27.92 -33.26 11.41
N ALA A 160 -28.75 -32.35 10.89
CA ALA A 160 -30.14 -32.65 10.60
C ALA A 160 -30.32 -33.74 9.53
N MET A 161 -29.51 -33.70 8.44
CA MET A 161 -29.51 -34.75 7.42
C MET A 161 -29.17 -36.11 8.01
N LEU A 162 -28.10 -36.19 8.82
CA LEU A 162 -27.66 -37.41 9.47
C LEU A 162 -28.74 -37.94 10.43
N GLY A 163 -29.43 -37.06 11.16
CA GLY A 163 -30.54 -37.44 12.04
C GLY A 163 -31.70 -38.08 11.27
N HIS A 164 -32.17 -37.46 10.18
CA HIS A 164 -33.23 -38.04 9.37
C HIS A 164 -32.81 -39.33 8.66
N ALA A 165 -31.55 -39.39 8.21
CA ALA A 165 -31.01 -40.62 7.59
C ALA A 165 -30.98 -41.80 8.61
N ALA A 166 -30.56 -41.55 9.84
CA ALA A 166 -30.56 -42.56 10.90
C ALA A 166 -31.96 -43.05 11.25
N LEU A 167 -32.97 -42.15 11.30
CA LEU A 167 -34.38 -42.57 11.49
C LEU A 167 -34.88 -43.53 10.40
N ILE A 168 -34.50 -43.29 9.16
CA ILE A 168 -34.82 -44.16 8.02
C ILE A 168 -34.06 -45.49 8.16
N GLU A 169 -32.77 -45.47 8.47
CA GLU A 169 -31.92 -46.66 8.59
C GLU A 169 -32.40 -47.62 9.70
N HIS A 170 -32.86 -47.07 10.81
CA HIS A 170 -33.32 -47.83 11.95
C HIS A 170 -34.81 -48.22 11.84
N GLY A 171 -35.47 -47.94 10.70
CA GLY A 171 -36.89 -48.33 10.49
C GLY A 171 -37.85 -47.54 11.39
N LEU A 172 -37.47 -46.38 11.87
CA LEU A 172 -38.28 -45.51 12.74
C LEU A 172 -39.19 -44.56 11.94
N CYS A 173 -39.05 -44.51 10.59
CA CYS A 173 -39.88 -43.78 9.66
C CYS A 173 -40.39 -44.73 8.58
N GLU A 174 -41.70 -44.98 8.50
CA GLU A 174 -42.34 -45.81 7.47
C GLU A 174 -43.47 -45.02 6.73
N GLY A 175 -43.75 -45.41 5.49
CA GLY A 175 -44.81 -44.78 4.70
C GLY A 175 -44.59 -43.28 4.45
N ALA A 176 -45.60 -42.47 4.76
CA ALA A 176 -45.59 -41.03 4.57
C ALA A 176 -44.43 -40.32 5.37
N ASP A 177 -44.14 -40.81 6.58
CA ASP A 177 -43.08 -40.26 7.43
C ASP A 177 -41.69 -40.43 6.79
N ARG A 178 -41.46 -41.50 6.03
CA ARG A 178 -40.24 -41.72 5.29
C ARG A 178 -40.07 -40.72 4.15
N ASP A 179 -41.14 -40.38 3.44
CA ASP A 179 -41.10 -39.38 2.38
C ASP A 179 -40.83 -37.98 2.95
N GLU A 180 -41.34 -37.64 4.15
CA GLU A 180 -41.00 -36.42 4.86
C GLU A 180 -39.52 -36.37 5.31
N CYS A 181 -38.99 -37.47 5.83
CA CYS A 181 -37.55 -37.56 6.19
C CYS A 181 -36.68 -37.38 4.95
N VAL A 182 -37.02 -37.96 3.81
CA VAL A 182 -36.28 -37.79 2.55
C VAL A 182 -36.38 -36.35 2.06
N ALA A 183 -37.55 -35.74 2.12
CA ALA A 183 -37.74 -34.34 1.73
C ALA A 183 -36.89 -33.38 2.59
N ALA A 184 -36.85 -33.61 3.92
CA ALA A 184 -36.02 -32.86 4.83
C ALA A 184 -34.52 -32.98 4.50
N ILE A 185 -34.02 -34.18 4.21
CA ILE A 185 -32.63 -34.39 3.79
C ILE A 185 -32.30 -33.59 2.53
N VAL A 186 -33.21 -33.64 1.52
CA VAL A 186 -33.00 -32.91 0.25
C VAL A 186 -32.97 -31.39 0.48
N GLU A 187 -33.81 -30.87 1.37
CA GLU A 187 -33.85 -29.46 1.70
C GLU A 187 -32.54 -29.01 2.40
N GLN A 188 -32.08 -29.75 3.39
CA GLN A 188 -30.82 -29.43 4.06
C GLN A 188 -29.63 -29.53 3.09
N ALA A 189 -29.61 -30.48 2.16
CA ALA A 189 -28.59 -30.56 1.14
C ALA A 189 -28.57 -29.32 0.22
N LYS A 190 -29.73 -28.80 -0.16
CA LYS A 190 -29.86 -27.55 -0.92
C LYS A 190 -29.32 -26.35 -0.14
N ARG A 191 -29.57 -26.29 1.18
CA ARG A 191 -29.02 -25.24 2.06
C ARG A 191 -27.47 -25.26 2.06
N ILE A 192 -26.86 -26.44 2.23
CA ILE A 192 -25.41 -26.59 2.13
C ILE A 192 -24.91 -26.13 0.76
N GLY A 193 -25.60 -26.53 -0.34
CA GLY A 193 -25.26 -26.11 -1.70
C GLY A 193 -25.26 -24.58 -1.88
N THR A 194 -26.17 -23.87 -1.20
CA THR A 194 -26.24 -22.41 -1.21
C THR A 194 -25.06 -21.79 -0.49
N VAL A 195 -24.68 -22.32 0.71
CA VAL A 195 -23.52 -21.87 1.45
C VAL A 195 -22.23 -22.07 0.64
N VAL A 196 -22.07 -23.23 -0.01
CA VAL A 196 -20.91 -23.52 -0.86
C VAL A 196 -20.85 -22.58 -2.07
N LYS A 197 -21.97 -22.25 -2.69
CA LYS A 197 -22.00 -21.26 -3.79
C LYS A 197 -21.58 -19.87 -3.33
N ARG A 198 -22.02 -19.42 -2.15
CA ARG A 198 -21.56 -18.14 -1.55
C ARG A 198 -20.06 -18.16 -1.32
N LEU A 199 -19.49 -19.24 -0.80
CA LEU A 199 -18.05 -19.41 -0.63
C LEU A 199 -17.29 -19.37 -1.95
N SER A 200 -17.81 -19.96 -3.00
CA SER A 200 -17.18 -19.93 -4.32
C SER A 200 -17.18 -18.53 -4.95
N ALA A 201 -18.20 -17.74 -4.67
CA ALA A 201 -18.28 -16.34 -5.10
C ALA A 201 -17.28 -15.43 -4.37
N LEU A 202 -16.87 -15.78 -3.13
CA LEU A 202 -15.83 -15.09 -2.37
C LEU A 202 -14.40 -15.36 -2.91
N ARG A 203 -14.20 -16.31 -3.81
CA ARG A 203 -12.93 -16.62 -4.45
C ARG A 203 -12.49 -15.59 -5.52
N GLU A 204 -13.41 -14.76 -5.99
CA GLU A 204 -13.11 -13.59 -6.81
C GLU A 204 -13.48 -12.33 -6.02
N PRO A 205 -12.61 -11.85 -5.14
CA PRO A 205 -12.87 -10.61 -4.44
C PRO A 205 -12.93 -9.46 -5.45
N LYS A 206 -14.11 -8.87 -5.65
CA LYS A 206 -14.20 -7.53 -6.22
C LYS A 206 -13.53 -6.62 -5.21
N SER A 207 -12.29 -6.25 -5.52
CA SER A 207 -11.55 -5.28 -4.73
C SER A 207 -12.22 -3.92 -4.91
N VAL A 208 -12.86 -3.42 -3.87
CA VAL A 208 -13.34 -2.03 -3.83
C VAL A 208 -12.30 -1.21 -3.10
N GLU A 209 -11.81 -0.17 -3.75
CA GLU A 209 -10.88 0.79 -3.17
C GLU A 209 -11.63 1.61 -2.10
N TYR A 210 -11.29 1.36 -0.85
CA TYR A 210 -11.84 2.07 0.31
C TYR A 210 -10.74 2.93 0.91
N LEU A 211 -10.80 4.25 0.65
CA LEU A 211 -9.83 5.27 1.12
C LEU A 211 -8.38 4.99 0.71
N GLU A 212 -7.87 5.80 -0.20
CA GLU A 212 -6.47 5.93 -0.63
C GLU A 212 -5.56 4.70 -0.36
N GLY A 213 -5.69 3.68 -1.21
CA GLY A 213 -4.72 2.57 -1.24
C GLY A 213 -5.04 1.33 -0.40
N ALA A 214 -6.18 1.24 0.30
CA ALA A 214 -6.60 0.03 0.98
C ALA A 214 -7.68 -0.72 0.18
N MET A 215 -7.36 -1.92 -0.30
CA MET A 215 -8.31 -2.83 -0.97
C MET A 215 -9.08 -3.63 0.07
N MET A 216 -10.40 -3.47 0.14
CA MET A 216 -11.30 -4.31 0.93
C MET A 216 -12.15 -5.20 0.04
N VAL A 217 -12.44 -6.40 0.51
CA VAL A 217 -13.39 -7.32 -0.14
C VAL A 217 -14.80 -6.85 0.17
N ASP A 218 -15.57 -6.49 -0.84
CA ASP A 218 -16.98 -6.16 -0.68
C ASP A 218 -17.79 -7.44 -0.48
N LEU A 219 -18.36 -7.61 0.70
CA LEU A 219 -19.25 -8.71 1.08
C LEU A 219 -20.73 -8.31 1.01
N SER A 220 -21.07 -7.11 0.53
CA SER A 220 -22.46 -6.70 0.38
C SER A 220 -23.13 -7.47 -0.75
N ASN A 221 -24.16 -8.20 -0.40
CA ASN A 221 -25.01 -8.97 -1.29
C ASN A 221 -25.85 -8.00 -2.14
N ASP A 222 -25.66 -8.00 -3.44
CA ASP A 222 -26.50 -7.25 -4.40
C ASP A 222 -27.85 -7.99 -4.55
N GLU A 223 -28.68 -7.97 -3.50
CA GLU A 223 -30.09 -8.32 -3.57
C GLU A 223 -30.91 -7.06 -3.84
N GLY A 224 -31.11 -6.72 -5.09
CA GLY A 224 -32.08 -5.69 -5.42
C GLY A 224 -31.93 -4.97 -6.73
N ARG A 225 -31.88 -5.68 -7.85
CA ARG A 225 -32.36 -5.12 -9.13
C ARG A 225 -33.04 -6.20 -9.97
N GLY A 226 -34.30 -6.44 -9.62
CA GLY A 226 -35.27 -7.13 -10.45
C GLY A 226 -36.45 -6.22 -10.73
N THR A 227 -36.60 -5.91 -11.96
CA THR A 227 -37.87 -5.56 -12.67
C THR A 227 -38.61 -4.27 -12.27
N SER A 228 -38.52 -3.27 -13.09
CA SER A 228 -39.72 -2.69 -13.78
C SER A 228 -39.26 -2.03 -15.07
#